data_96dba98075415f1ac7e3be15e8de5dd4
#
_entry.id   96dba98075415f1ac7e3be15e8de5dd4
#
_cell.length_a   1.000
_cell.length_b   1.000
_cell.length_c   1.000
_cell.angle_alpha   90.00
_cell.angle_beta   90.00
_cell.angle_gamma   90.00
#
_symmetry.space_group_name_H-M   'P 1'
#
loop_
_entity.id
_entity.type
_entity.pdbx_description
1 polymer ?
#
loop_
_entity_poly.entity_id
_entity_poly.type
_entity_poly.pdbx_seq_one_letter_code
_entity_poly.pdbx_strand_id
1 'polypeptide(L)'
;IYGTREKLATFFNCPRPDHVVFTANSTEALNMAICGLLNPGDHVIATDLEHNSVLRPLYRLEAERSVSLSFVPADRQGRIDYGKFERLIRPETRAIICTHASNLTGNAVDIGRVGAIAHAHGLIFLVDASQTAGVLPIDMEAQQIDLLCFTGHKSLMGPQGTGGLCLREGITLRPWKVGGTGVQT
;
A
#
# COMPACT_ATOMS: atom_id res chain seq x y z
N ILE A 1 10.80 11.24 -17.78
CA ILE A 1 9.67 10.80 -16.94
C ILE A 1 9.23 9.40 -17.34
N TYR A 2 8.93 9.11 -18.63
CA TYR A 2 8.45 7.78 -19.01
C TYR A 2 9.51 6.68 -18.79
N GLY A 3 10.76 6.90 -19.17
CA GLY A 3 11.85 5.94 -18.94
C GLY A 3 12.11 5.65 -17.43
N THR A 4 11.74 6.56 -16.52
CA THR A 4 11.78 6.30 -15.08
C THR A 4 10.65 5.36 -14.67
N ARG A 5 9.46 5.50 -15.26
CA ARG A 5 8.34 4.55 -15.06
C ARG A 5 8.70 3.15 -15.52
N GLU A 6 9.33 3.01 -16.69
CA GLU A 6 9.80 1.72 -17.21
C GLU A 6 10.79 1.05 -16.25
N LYS A 7 11.76 1.81 -15.74
CA LYS A 7 12.73 1.29 -14.77
C LYS A 7 12.07 0.86 -13.46
N LEU A 8 11.15 1.66 -12.92
CA LEU A 8 10.43 1.33 -11.69
C LEU A 8 9.47 0.15 -11.90
N ALA A 9 8.79 0.08 -13.03
CA ALA A 9 7.95 -1.07 -13.37
C ALA A 9 8.77 -2.36 -13.44
N THR A 10 9.91 -2.34 -14.11
CA THR A 10 10.84 -3.47 -14.12
C THR A 10 11.37 -3.80 -12.73
N PHE A 11 11.73 -2.79 -11.94
CA PHE A 11 12.33 -2.95 -10.61
C PHE A 11 11.38 -3.61 -9.61
N PHE A 12 10.08 -3.29 -9.67
CA PHE A 12 9.06 -3.85 -8.77
C PHE A 12 8.23 -4.97 -9.42
N ASN A 13 8.55 -5.38 -10.65
CA ASN A 13 7.71 -6.28 -11.46
C ASN A 13 6.25 -5.80 -11.51
N CYS A 14 6.07 -4.48 -11.71
CA CYS A 14 4.77 -3.87 -11.97
C CYS A 14 4.38 -4.12 -13.43
N PRO A 15 3.12 -4.50 -13.73
CA PRO A 15 2.76 -5.03 -15.04
C PRO A 15 2.96 -4.05 -16.19
N ARG A 16 2.84 -2.74 -15.91
CA ARG A 16 2.91 -1.70 -16.95
C ARG A 16 3.54 -0.41 -16.43
N PRO A 17 4.36 0.29 -17.24
CA PRO A 17 4.95 1.58 -16.84
C PRO A 17 3.93 2.69 -16.56
N ASP A 18 2.79 2.70 -17.24
CA ASP A 18 1.71 3.67 -17.01
C ASP A 18 0.92 3.40 -15.71
N HIS A 19 1.11 2.24 -15.08
CA HIS A 19 0.63 1.92 -13.74
C HIS A 19 1.57 2.43 -12.63
N VAL A 20 2.68 3.06 -12.98
CA VAL A 20 3.57 3.75 -12.02
C VAL A 20 3.18 5.23 -11.97
N VAL A 21 2.60 5.67 -10.86
CA VAL A 21 2.17 7.05 -10.60
C VAL A 21 3.20 7.73 -9.73
N PHE A 22 3.73 8.88 -10.16
CA PHE A 22 4.64 9.68 -9.34
C PHE A 22 3.89 10.51 -8.31
N THR A 23 4.46 10.59 -7.12
CA THR A 23 3.99 11.40 -6.00
C THR A 23 5.15 12.15 -5.37
N ALA A 24 4.86 13.13 -4.53
CA ALA A 24 5.90 13.86 -3.81
C ALA A 24 6.58 13.02 -2.72
N ASN A 25 5.92 11.98 -2.24
CA ASN A 25 6.43 11.05 -1.22
C ASN A 25 5.45 9.88 -1.03
N SER A 26 5.84 8.89 -0.22
CA SER A 26 4.95 7.76 0.11
C SER A 26 3.69 8.18 0.87
N THR A 27 3.71 9.25 1.66
CA THR A 27 2.52 9.75 2.36
C THR A 27 1.43 10.16 1.38
N GLU A 28 1.78 10.87 0.30
CA GLU A 28 0.83 11.21 -0.77
C GLU A 28 0.35 9.93 -1.48
N ALA A 29 1.24 9.02 -1.83
CA ALA A 29 0.91 7.74 -2.46
C ALA A 29 -0.08 6.93 -1.61
N LEU A 30 0.18 6.80 -0.31
CA LEU A 30 -0.68 6.10 0.64
C LEU A 30 -2.06 6.76 0.80
N ASN A 31 -2.12 8.10 0.86
CA ASN A 31 -3.40 8.82 0.87
C ASN A 31 -4.19 8.59 -0.43
N MET A 32 -3.53 8.65 -1.60
CA MET A 32 -4.18 8.36 -2.88
C MET A 32 -4.73 6.93 -2.91
N ALA A 33 -3.93 5.95 -2.51
CA ALA A 33 -4.32 4.54 -2.50
C ALA A 33 -5.46 4.28 -1.51
N ILE A 34 -5.29 4.64 -0.24
CA ILE A 34 -6.25 4.37 0.84
C ILE A 34 -7.58 5.10 0.60
N CYS A 35 -7.53 6.42 0.35
CA CYS A 35 -8.75 7.20 0.15
C CYS A 35 -9.43 6.90 -1.20
N GLY A 36 -8.66 6.49 -2.21
CA GLY A 36 -9.17 6.10 -3.51
C GLY A 36 -9.81 4.72 -3.54
N LEU A 37 -9.30 3.80 -2.71
CA LEU A 37 -9.75 2.41 -2.66
C LEU A 37 -11.02 2.22 -1.82
N LEU A 38 -11.06 2.81 -0.60
CA LEU A 38 -12.04 2.48 0.42
C LEU A 38 -13.36 3.25 0.27
N ASN A 39 -14.46 2.53 0.34
CA ASN A 39 -15.82 3.05 0.31
C ASN A 39 -16.41 3.11 1.73
N PRO A 40 -17.50 3.88 1.93
CA PRO A 40 -18.24 3.84 3.18
C PRO A 40 -18.71 2.42 3.53
N GLY A 41 -18.48 2.01 4.77
CA GLY A 41 -18.83 0.68 5.28
C GLY A 41 -17.80 -0.42 5.01
N ASP A 42 -16.74 -0.17 4.23
CA ASP A 42 -15.67 -1.13 4.06
C ASP A 42 -14.95 -1.43 5.38
N HIS A 43 -14.43 -2.64 5.50
CA HIS A 43 -13.53 -3.05 6.58
C HIS A 43 -12.11 -3.21 6.05
N VAL A 44 -11.13 -2.79 6.84
CA VAL A 44 -9.70 -2.89 6.54
C VAL A 44 -8.97 -3.59 7.68
N ILE A 45 -8.07 -4.48 7.31
CA ILE A 45 -7.12 -5.10 8.24
C ILE A 45 -5.76 -4.45 8.01
N ALA A 46 -5.15 -3.94 9.07
CA ALA A 46 -3.78 -3.42 9.05
C ALA A 46 -2.95 -4.06 10.17
N THR A 47 -1.66 -3.71 10.26
CA THR A 47 -0.82 -4.12 11.39
C THR A 47 -0.68 -2.99 12.41
N ASP A 48 -0.31 -3.30 13.64
CA ASP A 48 0.07 -2.28 14.63
C ASP A 48 1.50 -1.73 14.42
N LEU A 49 2.19 -2.24 13.40
CA LEU A 49 3.52 -1.76 12.97
C LEU A 49 3.45 -0.60 11.97
N GLU A 50 2.23 -0.17 11.58
CA GLU A 50 2.03 0.82 10.54
C GLU A 50 2.56 2.21 10.91
N HIS A 51 3.08 2.90 9.90
CA HIS A 51 3.43 4.30 10.02
C HIS A 51 2.17 5.21 10.04
N ASN A 52 2.30 6.41 10.63
CA ASN A 52 1.22 7.42 10.64
C ASN A 52 0.68 7.77 9.26
N SER A 53 1.46 7.59 8.20
CA SER A 53 1.01 7.81 6.81
C SER A 53 -0.04 6.80 6.36
N VAL A 54 -0.16 5.66 7.03
CA VAL A 54 -1.22 4.66 6.89
C VAL A 54 -2.32 4.90 7.93
N LEU A 55 -1.94 5.03 9.20
CA LEU A 55 -2.91 5.12 10.31
C LEU A 55 -3.81 6.34 10.21
N ARG A 56 -3.25 7.53 9.92
CA ARG A 56 -4.03 8.78 9.89
C ARG A 56 -5.09 8.80 8.79
N PRO A 57 -4.81 8.42 7.53
CA PRO A 57 -5.86 8.27 6.53
C PRO A 57 -6.93 7.24 6.92
N LEU A 58 -6.54 6.12 7.54
CA LEU A 58 -7.49 5.10 8.00
C LEU A 58 -8.43 5.65 9.09
N TYR A 59 -7.89 6.26 10.15
CA TYR A 59 -8.71 6.88 11.21
C TYR A 59 -9.60 8.01 10.69
N ARG A 60 -9.10 8.76 9.70
CA ARG A 60 -9.94 9.77 9.04
C ARG A 60 -11.13 9.13 8.32
N LEU A 61 -10.92 8.05 7.58
CA LEU A 61 -12.00 7.34 6.88
C LEU A 61 -12.96 6.63 7.84
N GLU A 62 -12.46 6.13 8.97
CA GLU A 62 -13.29 5.60 10.05
C GLU A 62 -14.26 6.67 10.56
N ALA A 63 -13.77 7.87 10.83
CA ALA A 63 -14.58 8.98 11.33
C ALA A 63 -15.52 9.57 10.26
N GLU A 64 -15.07 9.71 9.01
CA GLU A 64 -15.80 10.44 7.96
C GLU A 64 -16.67 9.52 7.09
N ARG A 65 -16.35 8.22 6.98
CA ARG A 65 -16.98 7.30 6.01
C ARG A 65 -17.43 5.97 6.62
N SER A 66 -17.42 5.85 7.94
CA SER A 66 -17.80 4.59 8.61
C SER A 66 -16.99 3.37 8.14
N VAL A 67 -15.73 3.57 7.71
CA VAL A 67 -14.80 2.48 7.47
C VAL A 67 -14.46 1.85 8.81
N SER A 68 -14.47 0.53 8.90
CA SER A 68 -14.10 -0.18 10.13
C SER A 68 -12.68 -0.74 10.04
N LEU A 69 -11.95 -0.71 11.15
CA LEU A 69 -10.54 -1.07 11.21
C LEU A 69 -10.33 -2.26 12.14
N SER A 70 -9.46 -3.17 11.75
CA SER A 70 -8.91 -4.20 12.62
C SER A 70 -7.39 -4.22 12.50
N PHE A 71 -6.71 -4.45 13.63
CA PHE A 71 -5.25 -4.47 13.66
C PHE A 71 -4.72 -5.84 14.08
N VAL A 72 -3.78 -6.37 13.31
CA VAL A 72 -3.00 -7.54 13.67
C VAL A 72 -1.88 -7.10 14.60
N PRO A 73 -1.89 -7.52 15.88
CA PRO A 73 -0.87 -7.10 16.81
C PRO A 73 0.45 -7.85 16.59
N ALA A 74 1.56 -7.12 16.70
CA ALA A 74 2.88 -7.69 16.84
C ALA A 74 3.15 -8.07 18.34
N ASP A 75 4.04 -9.02 18.54
CA ASP A 75 4.55 -9.31 19.89
C ASP A 75 5.58 -8.25 20.35
N ARG A 76 6.09 -8.39 21.57
CA ARG A 76 7.10 -7.46 22.12
C ARG A 76 8.40 -7.43 21.34
N GLN A 77 8.66 -8.41 20.49
CA GLN A 77 9.80 -8.49 19.58
C GLN A 77 9.46 -7.98 18.17
N GLY A 78 8.26 -7.45 17.96
CA GLY A 78 7.79 -6.95 16.67
C GLY A 78 7.43 -8.04 15.65
N ARG A 79 7.18 -9.28 16.10
CA ARG A 79 6.82 -10.41 15.22
C ARG A 79 5.30 -10.54 15.10
N ILE A 80 4.82 -10.81 13.89
CA ILE A 80 3.41 -10.95 13.57
C ILE A 80 3.00 -12.44 13.54
N ASP A 81 1.87 -12.76 14.14
CA ASP A 81 1.15 -14.03 13.91
C ASP A 81 0.26 -13.89 12.67
N TYR A 82 0.71 -14.45 11.54
CA TYR A 82 0.02 -14.35 10.25
C TYR A 82 -1.38 -14.98 10.26
N GLY A 83 -1.62 -16.00 11.08
CA GLY A 83 -2.96 -16.60 11.22
C GLY A 83 -4.00 -15.64 11.81
N LYS A 84 -3.58 -14.50 12.36
CA LYS A 84 -4.51 -13.47 12.83
C LYS A 84 -5.14 -12.67 11.69
N PHE A 85 -4.47 -12.54 10.54
CA PHE A 85 -5.09 -11.90 9.39
C PHE A 85 -6.38 -12.61 9.00
N GLU A 86 -6.33 -13.93 8.81
CA GLU A 86 -7.51 -14.72 8.42
C GLU A 86 -8.63 -14.63 9.45
N ARG A 87 -8.31 -14.65 10.75
CA ARG A 87 -9.31 -14.54 11.83
C ARG A 87 -10.04 -13.19 11.88
N LEU A 88 -9.45 -12.15 11.31
CA LEU A 88 -10.04 -10.81 11.27
C LEU A 88 -10.85 -10.54 10.00
N ILE A 89 -10.80 -11.43 9.01
CA ILE A 89 -11.55 -11.28 7.75
C ILE A 89 -13.06 -11.41 8.04
N ARG A 90 -13.83 -10.49 7.47
CA ARG A 90 -15.30 -10.39 7.54
C ARG A 90 -15.85 -10.20 6.13
N PRO A 91 -17.18 -10.36 5.92
CA PRO A 91 -17.80 -10.12 4.61
C PRO A 91 -17.53 -8.72 4.04
N GLU A 92 -17.42 -7.70 4.91
CA GLU A 92 -17.16 -6.31 4.53
C GLU A 92 -15.67 -6.01 4.33
N THR A 93 -14.77 -6.99 4.57
CA THR A 93 -13.32 -6.76 4.41
C THR A 93 -13.00 -6.48 2.95
N ARG A 94 -12.45 -5.30 2.71
CA ARG A 94 -12.07 -4.84 1.37
C ARG A 94 -10.59 -5.02 1.09
N ALA A 95 -9.75 -4.78 2.09
CA ALA A 95 -8.30 -4.74 1.89
C ALA A 95 -7.53 -5.17 3.13
N ILE A 96 -6.31 -5.65 2.89
CA ILE A 96 -5.23 -5.75 3.88
C ILE A 96 -4.18 -4.70 3.53
N ILE A 97 -3.76 -3.91 4.52
CA ILE A 97 -2.71 -2.89 4.39
C ILE A 97 -1.58 -3.27 5.34
N CYS A 98 -0.35 -3.32 4.81
CA CYS A 98 0.78 -3.77 5.59
C CYS A 98 2.04 -2.97 5.27
N THR A 99 2.74 -2.48 6.30
CA THR A 99 4.13 -2.04 6.11
C THR A 99 5.03 -3.23 5.83
N HIS A 100 5.95 -3.10 4.86
CA HIS A 100 6.93 -4.16 4.59
C HIS A 100 8.01 -4.24 5.67
N ALA A 101 8.35 -3.10 6.29
CA ALA A 101 9.18 -3.07 7.49
C ALA A 101 8.85 -1.85 8.35
N SER A 102 8.83 -2.06 9.66
CA SER A 102 8.58 -0.99 10.64
C SER A 102 9.77 -0.04 10.74
N ASN A 103 9.51 1.25 10.66
CA ASN A 103 10.52 2.29 10.89
C ASN A 103 10.93 2.42 12.37
N LEU A 104 10.16 1.84 13.29
CA LEU A 104 10.41 1.90 14.73
C LEU A 104 11.21 0.70 15.21
N THR A 105 10.80 -0.50 14.80
CA THR A 105 11.39 -1.76 15.31
C THR A 105 12.40 -2.39 14.35
N GLY A 106 12.36 -2.00 13.06
CA GLY A 106 13.18 -2.60 12.00
C GLY A 106 12.73 -3.99 11.55
N ASN A 107 11.68 -4.54 12.16
CA ASN A 107 11.14 -5.84 11.76
C ASN A 107 10.54 -5.77 10.36
N ALA A 108 10.91 -6.73 9.53
CA ALA A 108 10.28 -6.96 8.24
C ALA A 108 9.10 -7.93 8.38
N VAL A 109 8.06 -7.67 7.60
CA VAL A 109 6.88 -8.53 7.47
C VAL A 109 7.03 -9.35 6.20
N ASP A 110 6.70 -10.64 6.27
CA ASP A 110 6.61 -11.51 5.09
C ASP A 110 5.38 -11.10 4.25
N ILE A 111 5.59 -10.13 3.37
CA ILE A 111 4.53 -9.58 2.50
C ILE A 111 4.04 -10.61 1.47
N GLY A 112 4.86 -11.57 1.08
CA GLY A 112 4.42 -12.66 0.20
C GLY A 112 3.37 -13.54 0.87
N ARG A 113 3.56 -13.84 2.16
CA ARG A 113 2.57 -14.58 2.95
C ARG A 113 1.28 -13.79 3.17
N VAL A 114 1.38 -12.48 3.44
CA VAL A 114 0.19 -11.61 3.59
C VAL A 114 -0.55 -11.48 2.26
N GLY A 115 0.17 -11.31 1.15
CA GLY A 115 -0.42 -11.25 -0.19
C GLY A 115 -1.17 -12.53 -0.55
N ALA A 116 -0.60 -13.70 -0.25
CA ALA A 116 -1.27 -14.99 -0.46
C ALA A 116 -2.57 -15.10 0.36
N ILE A 117 -2.57 -14.64 1.63
CA ILE A 117 -3.78 -14.59 2.46
C ILE A 117 -4.82 -13.65 1.84
N ALA A 118 -4.43 -12.44 1.46
CA ALA A 118 -5.33 -11.46 0.87
C ALA A 118 -6.01 -12.02 -0.40
N HIS A 119 -5.22 -12.55 -1.32
CA HIS A 119 -5.74 -13.06 -2.58
C HIS A 119 -6.57 -14.33 -2.44
N ALA A 120 -6.26 -15.21 -1.49
CA ALA A 120 -7.08 -16.39 -1.19
C ALA A 120 -8.51 -16.00 -0.76
N HIS A 121 -8.69 -14.79 -0.24
CA HIS A 121 -9.99 -14.25 0.20
C HIS A 121 -10.54 -13.15 -0.73
N GLY A 122 -9.94 -12.93 -1.91
CA GLY A 122 -10.39 -11.91 -2.87
C GLY A 122 -10.21 -10.46 -2.37
N LEU A 123 -9.29 -10.22 -1.45
CA LEU A 123 -9.00 -8.92 -0.86
C LEU A 123 -7.89 -8.20 -1.63
N ILE A 124 -7.95 -6.87 -1.62
CA ILE A 124 -6.87 -6.01 -2.15
C ILE A 124 -5.72 -5.97 -1.15
N PHE A 125 -4.50 -6.15 -1.64
CA PHE A 125 -3.30 -6.05 -0.81
C PHE A 125 -2.50 -4.78 -1.13
N LEU A 126 -2.38 -3.88 -0.14
CA LEU A 126 -1.60 -2.65 -0.21
C LEU A 126 -0.36 -2.75 0.68
N VAL A 127 0.80 -2.45 0.11
CA VAL A 127 2.09 -2.47 0.81
C VAL A 127 2.68 -1.06 0.92
N ASP A 128 3.02 -0.66 2.14
CA ASP A 128 3.91 0.48 2.38
C ASP A 128 5.37 0.00 2.37
N ALA A 129 6.05 0.27 1.26
CA ALA A 129 7.46 -0.06 1.05
C ALA A 129 8.42 1.11 1.35
N SER A 130 7.99 2.09 2.13
CA SER A 130 8.80 3.30 2.39
C SER A 130 10.18 3.02 2.98
N GLN A 131 10.33 1.94 3.76
CA GLN A 131 11.61 1.56 4.37
C GLN A 131 12.40 0.55 3.52
N THR A 132 11.74 -0.15 2.61
CA THR A 132 12.30 -1.37 2.00
C THR A 132 12.52 -1.25 0.50
N ALA A 133 11.86 -0.32 -0.18
CA ALA A 133 12.10 -0.06 -1.61
C ALA A 133 13.58 0.32 -1.83
N GLY A 134 14.31 -0.51 -2.56
CA GLY A 134 15.75 -0.37 -2.79
C GLY A 134 16.65 -1.14 -1.81
N VAL A 135 16.09 -1.80 -0.77
CA VAL A 135 16.86 -2.59 0.21
C VAL A 135 16.45 -4.06 0.18
N LEU A 136 15.16 -4.33 0.23
CA LEU A 136 14.63 -5.69 0.17
C LEU A 136 14.02 -5.96 -1.21
N PRO A 137 14.10 -7.19 -1.70
CA PRO A 137 13.42 -7.56 -2.93
C PRO A 137 11.90 -7.36 -2.80
N ILE A 138 11.32 -6.68 -3.79
CA ILE A 138 9.87 -6.51 -3.92
C ILE A 138 9.50 -6.90 -5.35
N ASP A 139 8.64 -7.89 -5.47
CA ASP A 139 8.07 -8.37 -6.72
C ASP A 139 6.54 -8.37 -6.59
N MET A 140 5.89 -7.42 -7.26
CA MET A 140 4.44 -7.23 -7.11
C MET A 140 3.65 -8.46 -7.57
N GLU A 141 4.12 -9.17 -8.60
CA GLU A 141 3.44 -10.35 -9.11
C GLU A 141 3.63 -11.54 -8.17
N ALA A 142 4.88 -11.88 -7.86
CA ALA A 142 5.21 -13.03 -7.02
C ALA A 142 4.68 -12.90 -5.59
N GLN A 143 4.64 -11.68 -5.05
CA GLN A 143 4.14 -11.38 -3.69
C GLN A 143 2.68 -10.96 -3.67
N GLN A 144 2.00 -11.01 -4.81
CA GLN A 144 0.57 -10.72 -4.96
C GLN A 144 0.16 -9.34 -4.42
N ILE A 145 0.97 -8.32 -4.72
CA ILE A 145 0.75 -6.95 -4.30
C ILE A 145 -0.12 -6.23 -5.33
N ASP A 146 -1.24 -5.65 -4.90
CA ASP A 146 -2.13 -4.88 -5.76
C ASP A 146 -1.75 -3.40 -5.81
N LEU A 147 -1.31 -2.86 -4.67
CA LEU A 147 -0.91 -1.46 -4.52
C LEU A 147 0.41 -1.40 -3.75
N LEU A 148 1.43 -0.79 -4.36
CA LEU A 148 2.75 -0.62 -3.74
C LEU A 148 3.05 0.87 -3.62
N CYS A 149 3.21 1.37 -2.39
CA CYS A 149 3.57 2.76 -2.11
C CYS A 149 5.03 2.85 -1.67
N PHE A 150 5.77 3.82 -2.20
CA PHE A 150 7.19 3.99 -1.89
C PHE A 150 7.61 5.46 -1.88
N THR A 151 8.76 5.75 -1.28
CA THR A 151 9.40 7.06 -1.32
C THR A 151 10.78 6.98 -2.00
N GLY A 152 11.14 8.00 -2.77
CA GLY A 152 12.40 7.99 -3.53
C GLY A 152 13.62 8.37 -2.69
N HIS A 153 13.46 9.23 -1.67
CA HIS A 153 14.58 9.83 -0.93
C HIS A 153 15.18 8.98 0.19
N LYS A 154 14.65 7.77 0.41
CA LYS A 154 15.26 6.79 1.33
C LYS A 154 16.19 5.86 0.55
N SER A 155 15.96 4.55 0.62
CA SER A 155 16.90 3.57 0.07
C SER A 155 16.92 3.47 -1.47
N LEU A 156 15.97 4.09 -2.18
CA LEU A 156 16.09 4.32 -3.62
C LEU A 156 17.09 5.42 -3.98
N MET A 157 17.66 6.16 -2.98
CA MET A 157 18.68 7.18 -3.11
C MET A 157 18.31 8.33 -4.08
N GLY A 158 17.02 8.55 -4.27
CA GLY A 158 16.51 9.66 -5.09
C GLY A 158 16.42 10.97 -4.29
N PRO A 159 16.10 12.08 -4.95
CA PRO A 159 15.94 13.37 -4.29
C PRO A 159 14.70 13.39 -3.39
N GLN A 160 14.71 14.30 -2.41
CA GLN A 160 13.50 14.64 -1.65
C GLN A 160 12.41 15.17 -2.59
N GLY A 161 11.15 15.01 -2.21
CA GLY A 161 10.01 15.38 -3.05
C GLY A 161 9.71 14.36 -4.15
N THR A 162 10.20 13.13 -4.01
CA THR A 162 9.90 12.01 -4.92
C THR A 162 9.36 10.80 -4.19
N GLY A 163 8.40 10.16 -4.80
CA GLY A 163 7.78 8.92 -4.37
C GLY A 163 6.87 8.37 -5.46
N GLY A 164 6.17 7.31 -5.18
CA GLY A 164 5.27 6.73 -6.15
C GLY A 164 4.33 5.68 -5.60
N LEU A 165 3.36 5.38 -6.45
CA LEU A 165 2.38 4.33 -6.30
C LEU A 165 2.43 3.45 -7.55
N CYS A 166 2.62 2.15 -7.38
CA CYS A 166 2.42 1.17 -8.43
C CYS A 166 1.09 0.47 -8.23
N LEU A 167 0.35 0.27 -9.32
CA LEU A 167 -0.96 -0.39 -9.31
C LEU A 167 -0.89 -1.68 -10.14
N ARG A 168 -1.49 -2.75 -9.63
CA ARG A 168 -1.76 -3.95 -10.40
C ARG A 168 -2.85 -3.67 -11.44
N GLU A 169 -2.82 -4.39 -12.54
CA GLU A 169 -3.85 -4.30 -13.57
C GLU A 169 -5.24 -4.65 -13.00
N GLY A 170 -6.27 -3.91 -13.43
CA GLY A 170 -7.63 -4.07 -12.94
C GLY A 170 -7.96 -3.29 -11.65
N ILE A 171 -6.97 -2.73 -10.97
CA ILE A 171 -7.22 -1.89 -9.79
C ILE A 171 -7.64 -0.48 -10.23
N THR A 172 -8.80 -0.05 -9.75
CA THR A 172 -9.32 1.30 -9.98
C THR A 172 -9.41 2.06 -8.67
N LEU A 173 -8.87 3.27 -8.65
CA LEU A 173 -8.94 4.20 -7.52
C LEU A 173 -9.81 5.39 -7.88
N ARG A 174 -10.59 5.88 -6.92
CA ARG A 174 -11.26 7.18 -7.10
C ARG A 174 -10.23 8.28 -7.28
N PRO A 175 -10.50 9.28 -8.15
CA PRO A 175 -9.57 10.37 -8.38
C PRO A 175 -9.22 11.10 -7.07
N TRP A 176 -7.93 11.30 -6.83
CA TRP A 176 -7.42 12.09 -5.71
C TRP A 176 -7.62 13.59 -5.93
N LYS A 177 -7.39 14.04 -7.16
CA LYS A 177 -7.60 15.41 -7.61
C LYS A 177 -8.30 15.39 -8.96
N VAL A 178 -9.10 16.38 -9.23
CA VAL A 178 -9.85 16.50 -10.49
C VAL A 178 -9.48 17.78 -11.22
N GLY A 179 -9.59 17.76 -12.56
CA GLY A 179 -9.30 18.91 -13.44
C GLY A 179 -7.98 18.73 -14.22
N GLY A 180 -7.63 19.74 -14.98
CA GLY A 180 -6.35 19.83 -15.71
C GLY A 180 -6.26 18.97 -16.96
N THR A 181 -7.34 18.41 -17.48
CA THR A 181 -7.31 17.55 -18.68
C THR A 181 -7.23 18.31 -20.00
N GLY A 182 -7.68 19.57 -20.02
CA GLY A 182 -7.71 20.37 -21.24
C GLY A 182 -8.64 19.87 -22.34
N VAL A 183 -9.40 18.80 -22.10
CA VAL A 183 -10.41 18.22 -23.00
C VAL A 183 -11.79 18.28 -22.37
N GLN A 184 -12.81 18.40 -23.23
CA GLN A 184 -14.19 18.30 -22.77
C GLN A 184 -14.48 16.89 -22.26
N THR A 185 -15.10 16.81 -21.09
CA THR A 185 -15.61 15.57 -20.52
C THR A 185 -17.07 15.39 -20.92
#